data_6cca98be7aaad0437b0762a93f93fd4a
#
_entry.id   6cca98be7aaad0437b0762a93f93fd4a
#
_cell.length_a   1.000
_cell.length_b   1.000
_cell.length_c   1.000
_cell.angle_alpha   90.00
_cell.angle_beta   90.00
_cell.angle_gamma   90.00
#
_symmetry.space_group_name_H-M   'P 1'
#
loop_
_entity.id
_entity.type
_entity.pdbx_description
1 polymer ?
#
loop_
_entity_poly.entity_id
_entity_poly.type
_entity_poly.pdbx_seq_one_letter_code
_entity_poly.pdbx_strand_id
1 'polypeptide(L)'
;IGLGIPAEPLFRSNYLLRLQQVFMRCEKLQRHVKFLYSKGGMYKIYNGNLLYHGCVPLNPDGSFKQVEICGKEYSGKALYDILEYYARRGYYAKDAKERALGQDMIWYIWAGPGSPVFGKAKMATFERYFLEDKETHIEEKNSYYKLLENEEVIGSILEEFGLDKADAHIVNGHVPVEQIHGESPIKCGGKLLIIDGGFSKAYQKKTGIAGYTLVCNSRGMRLVAHEPFESTEAAILKESDIFSDSIVVENFSRRKMVADTDTGKEIQENIFYLEELLEAYREGTIMEEV
;
A
#
# COMPACT_ATOMS: atom_id res chain seq x y z
N ILE A 1 -9.42 -16.47 -45.66
CA ILE A 1 -8.00 -16.44 -46.02
C ILE A 1 -7.27 -16.11 -44.72
N GLY A 2 -6.92 -17.16 -43.97
CA GLY A 2 -6.10 -17.02 -42.78
C GLY A 2 -4.69 -16.67 -43.23
N LEU A 3 -4.24 -15.46 -42.94
CA LEU A 3 -2.83 -15.14 -42.91
C LEU A 3 -2.26 -15.83 -41.68
N GLY A 4 -1.95 -17.14 -41.81
CA GLY A 4 -1.12 -17.86 -40.91
C GLY A 4 0.28 -17.28 -41.01
N ILE A 5 0.57 -16.26 -40.24
CA ILE A 5 1.93 -15.87 -39.89
C ILE A 5 2.34 -16.89 -38.83
N PRO A 6 3.23 -17.85 -39.14
CA PRO A 6 3.86 -18.61 -38.08
C PRO A 6 4.67 -17.60 -37.31
N ALA A 7 4.14 -17.13 -36.22
CA ALA A 7 4.95 -16.41 -35.24
C ALA A 7 5.97 -17.44 -34.77
N GLU A 8 7.18 -17.38 -35.33
CA GLU A 8 8.27 -18.25 -34.92
C GLU A 8 8.40 -18.18 -33.40
N PRO A 9 8.15 -19.26 -32.67
CA PRO A 9 8.25 -19.27 -31.20
C PRO A 9 9.61 -18.76 -30.72
N LEU A 10 10.66 -19.01 -31.49
CA LEU A 10 12.03 -18.56 -31.26
C LEU A 10 12.20 -17.04 -31.31
N PHE A 11 11.52 -16.34 -32.22
CA PHE A 11 11.64 -14.87 -32.32
C PHE A 11 10.98 -14.20 -31.10
N ARG A 12 9.82 -14.67 -30.67
CA ARG A 12 9.13 -14.16 -29.47
C ARG A 12 9.92 -14.44 -28.21
N SER A 13 10.47 -15.68 -28.08
CA SER A 13 11.30 -16.04 -26.93
C SER A 13 12.54 -15.18 -26.83
N ASN A 14 13.25 -14.95 -27.93
CA ASN A 14 14.45 -14.09 -27.95
C ASN A 14 14.12 -12.63 -27.64
N TYR A 15 12.99 -12.12 -28.11
CA TYR A 15 12.54 -10.76 -27.80
C TYR A 15 12.21 -10.59 -26.32
N LEU A 16 11.46 -11.54 -25.74
CA LEU A 16 11.11 -11.53 -24.31
C LEU A 16 12.35 -11.66 -23.42
N LEU A 17 13.28 -12.56 -23.78
CA LEU A 17 14.55 -12.69 -23.06
C LEU A 17 15.38 -11.39 -23.12
N ARG A 18 15.41 -10.72 -24.27
CA ARG A 18 16.09 -9.44 -24.40
C ARG A 18 15.43 -8.36 -23.56
N LEU A 19 14.11 -8.25 -23.56
CA LEU A 19 13.38 -7.32 -22.69
C LEU A 19 13.66 -7.58 -21.22
N GLN A 20 13.60 -8.85 -20.79
CA GLN A 20 13.95 -9.24 -19.43
C GLN A 20 15.37 -8.84 -19.05
N GLN A 21 16.34 -9.09 -19.94
CA GLN A 21 17.75 -8.72 -19.69
C GLN A 21 17.93 -7.20 -19.58
N VAL A 22 17.29 -6.41 -20.45
CA VAL A 22 17.34 -4.94 -20.38
C VAL A 22 16.73 -4.43 -19.09
N PHE A 23 15.57 -4.98 -18.69
CA PHE A 23 14.91 -4.65 -17.45
C PHE A 23 15.79 -4.96 -16.24
N MET A 24 16.35 -6.17 -16.18
CA MET A 24 17.23 -6.60 -15.09
C MET A 24 18.54 -5.84 -14.99
N ARG A 25 19.05 -5.30 -16.11
CA ARG A 25 20.30 -4.51 -16.15
C ARG A 25 20.07 -3.00 -16.00
N CYS A 26 18.84 -2.53 -15.91
CA CYS A 26 18.55 -1.12 -15.73
C CYS A 26 18.93 -0.66 -14.31
N GLU A 27 20.06 -0.01 -14.15
CA GLU A 27 20.59 0.43 -12.85
C GLU A 27 19.62 1.34 -12.09
N LYS A 28 18.94 2.26 -12.79
CA LYS A 28 17.94 3.15 -12.20
C LYS A 28 16.80 2.35 -11.59
N LEU A 29 16.27 1.34 -12.30
CA LEU A 29 15.22 0.47 -11.82
C LEU A 29 15.70 -0.36 -10.62
N GLN A 30 16.90 -0.93 -10.69
CA GLN A 30 17.46 -1.72 -9.57
C GLN A 30 17.62 -0.86 -8.30
N ARG A 31 18.05 0.40 -8.42
CA ARG A 31 18.10 1.32 -7.29
C ARG A 31 16.71 1.58 -6.68
N HIS A 32 15.69 1.80 -7.52
CA HIS A 32 14.33 2.01 -7.07
C HIS A 32 13.77 0.78 -6.37
N VAL A 33 13.96 -0.42 -6.94
CA VAL A 33 13.52 -1.69 -6.34
C VAL A 33 14.23 -1.92 -4.99
N LYS A 34 15.56 -1.72 -4.93
CA LYS A 34 16.32 -1.84 -3.69
C LYS A 34 15.81 -0.86 -2.61
N PHE A 35 15.53 0.38 -3.00
CA PHE A 35 14.96 1.37 -2.10
C PHE A 35 13.59 0.93 -1.59
N LEU A 36 12.71 0.45 -2.48
CA LEU A 36 11.39 -0.06 -2.13
C LEU A 36 11.49 -1.18 -1.08
N TYR A 37 12.36 -2.18 -1.30
CA TYR A 37 12.55 -3.25 -0.31
C TYR A 37 13.22 -2.80 0.99
N SER A 38 14.02 -1.73 0.97
CA SER A 38 14.70 -1.23 2.18
C SER A 38 13.80 -0.38 3.05
N LYS A 39 12.80 0.31 2.47
CA LYS A 39 11.95 1.30 3.16
C LYS A 39 10.46 0.94 3.13
N GLY A 40 10.04 0.12 2.18
CA GLY A 40 8.66 -0.32 2.03
C GLY A 40 8.36 -1.58 2.83
N GLY A 41 7.07 -1.90 2.92
CA GLY A 41 6.51 -3.10 3.53
C GLY A 41 5.11 -3.35 3.01
N MET A 42 4.53 -4.48 3.36
CA MET A 42 3.15 -4.82 3.04
C MET A 42 2.15 -3.94 3.81
N TYR A 43 2.52 -3.51 5.00
CA TYR A 43 1.82 -2.51 5.82
C TYR A 43 2.83 -1.70 6.61
N LYS A 44 2.39 -0.60 7.19
CA LYS A 44 3.17 0.20 8.14
C LYS A 44 2.28 0.71 9.26
N ILE A 45 2.78 0.63 10.49
CA ILE A 45 2.24 1.37 11.62
C ILE A 45 3.10 2.62 11.78
N TYR A 46 2.46 3.79 11.83
CA TYR A 46 3.16 5.06 12.00
C TYR A 46 2.31 6.06 12.76
N ASN A 47 2.84 6.58 13.85
CA ASN A 47 2.15 7.50 14.76
C ASN A 47 0.75 7.00 15.20
N GLY A 48 0.63 5.71 15.49
CA GLY A 48 -0.63 5.08 15.87
C GLY A 48 -1.61 4.83 14.72
N ASN A 49 -1.22 5.03 13.47
CA ASN A 49 -2.06 4.74 12.31
C ASN A 49 -1.58 3.50 11.58
N LEU A 50 -2.50 2.70 11.06
CA LEU A 50 -2.26 1.53 10.24
C LEU A 50 -2.39 1.89 8.76
N LEU A 51 -1.32 1.73 8.00
CA LEU A 51 -1.26 2.02 6.57
C LEU A 51 -1.06 0.72 5.80
N TYR A 52 -1.91 0.45 4.81
CA TYR A 52 -1.73 -0.64 3.84
C TYR A 52 -2.38 -0.27 2.50
N HIS A 53 -1.99 -0.99 1.43
CA HIS A 53 -2.44 -0.63 0.08
C HIS A 53 -3.88 -1.06 -0.21
N GLY A 54 -4.21 -2.32 -0.06
CA GLY A 54 -5.45 -2.93 -0.55
C GLY A 54 -6.48 -3.19 0.56
N CYS A 55 -6.55 -4.41 1.07
CA CYS A 55 -7.54 -4.82 2.06
C CYS A 55 -6.97 -5.84 3.04
N VAL A 56 -7.54 -5.93 4.23
CA VAL A 56 -7.41 -7.11 5.08
C VAL A 56 -8.45 -8.12 4.63
N PRO A 57 -8.07 -9.31 4.13
CA PRO A 57 -9.04 -10.28 3.63
C PRO A 57 -10.03 -10.73 4.71
N LEU A 58 -11.32 -10.55 4.45
CA LEU A 58 -12.41 -10.89 5.34
C LEU A 58 -13.41 -11.85 4.70
N ASN A 59 -14.10 -12.62 5.55
CA ASN A 59 -15.31 -13.33 5.22
C ASN A 59 -16.53 -12.38 5.22
N PRO A 60 -17.68 -12.79 4.67
CA PRO A 60 -18.88 -11.96 4.64
C PRO A 60 -19.42 -11.56 6.03
N ASP A 61 -19.12 -12.33 7.07
CA ASP A 61 -19.49 -12.07 8.46
C ASP A 61 -18.55 -11.12 9.19
N GLY A 62 -17.46 -10.64 8.52
CA GLY A 62 -16.44 -9.75 9.08
C GLY A 62 -15.29 -10.46 9.77
N SER A 63 -15.31 -11.78 9.91
CA SER A 63 -14.19 -12.54 10.44
C SER A 63 -13.00 -12.54 9.46
N PHE A 64 -11.77 -12.70 9.99
CA PHE A 64 -10.57 -12.77 9.17
C PHE A 64 -10.55 -14.02 8.29
N LYS A 65 -10.41 -13.84 6.99
CA LYS A 65 -10.35 -14.93 6.04
C LYS A 65 -9.03 -15.68 6.16
N GLN A 66 -9.10 -17.00 6.34
CA GLN A 66 -7.94 -17.88 6.30
C GLN A 66 -7.48 -18.06 4.85
N VAL A 67 -6.18 -17.96 4.64
CA VAL A 67 -5.52 -18.13 3.35
C VAL A 67 -4.38 -19.12 3.52
N GLU A 68 -4.38 -20.18 2.71
CA GLU A 68 -3.32 -21.17 2.74
C GLU A 68 -2.08 -20.66 2.00
N ILE A 69 -0.94 -20.61 2.70
CA ILE A 69 0.37 -20.28 2.14
C ILE A 69 1.35 -21.41 2.48
N CYS A 70 1.85 -22.12 1.47
CA CYS A 70 2.77 -23.22 1.63
C CYS A 70 2.31 -24.29 2.63
N GLY A 71 1.03 -24.68 2.58
CA GLY A 71 0.43 -25.73 3.42
C GLY A 71 0.10 -25.31 4.85
N LYS A 72 0.12 -24.01 5.14
CA LYS A 72 -0.33 -23.43 6.43
C LYS A 72 -1.33 -22.32 6.21
N GLU A 73 -2.29 -22.23 7.10
CA GLU A 73 -3.31 -21.16 7.07
C GLU A 73 -2.85 -19.92 7.84
N TYR A 74 -3.07 -18.76 7.24
CA TYR A 74 -2.76 -17.45 7.81
C TYR A 74 -3.93 -16.49 7.59
N SER A 75 -4.12 -15.56 8.51
CA SER A 75 -5.13 -14.51 8.40
C SER A 75 -4.64 -13.21 9.03
N GLY A 76 -5.37 -12.12 8.83
CA GLY A 76 -5.07 -10.84 9.46
C GLY A 76 -3.61 -10.41 9.29
N LYS A 77 -2.99 -9.95 10.36
CA LYS A 77 -1.59 -9.52 10.39
C LYS A 77 -0.61 -10.62 10.00
N ALA A 78 -0.85 -11.86 10.45
CA ALA A 78 0.04 -12.98 10.14
C ALA A 78 0.11 -13.28 8.63
N LEU A 79 -0.98 -13.05 7.89
CA LEU A 79 -0.98 -13.18 6.44
C LEU A 79 -0.07 -12.12 5.78
N TYR A 80 -0.12 -10.88 6.24
CA TYR A 80 0.77 -9.82 5.76
C TYR A 80 2.24 -10.15 6.04
N ASP A 81 2.55 -10.58 7.25
CA ASP A 81 3.90 -10.89 7.69
C ASP A 81 4.52 -12.04 6.86
N ILE A 82 3.75 -13.12 6.62
CA ILE A 82 4.27 -14.26 5.84
C ILE A 82 4.45 -13.92 4.36
N LEU A 83 3.54 -13.15 3.77
CA LEU A 83 3.68 -12.71 2.38
C LEU A 83 4.87 -11.75 2.21
N GLU A 84 5.09 -10.83 3.14
CA GLU A 84 6.26 -9.95 3.14
C GLU A 84 7.56 -10.76 3.29
N TYR A 85 7.58 -11.74 4.19
CA TYR A 85 8.72 -12.63 4.34
C TYR A 85 9.10 -13.29 3.02
N TYR A 86 8.15 -13.90 2.31
CA TYR A 86 8.44 -14.54 1.03
C TYR A 86 8.82 -13.54 -0.06
N ALA A 87 8.18 -12.36 -0.12
CA ALA A 87 8.55 -11.32 -1.07
C ALA A 87 10.01 -10.89 -0.89
N ARG A 88 10.46 -10.71 0.36
CA ARG A 88 11.87 -10.39 0.68
C ARG A 88 12.81 -11.52 0.33
N ARG A 89 12.42 -12.79 0.55
CA ARG A 89 13.20 -13.97 0.12
C ARG A 89 13.33 -14.02 -1.41
N GLY A 90 12.27 -13.68 -2.15
CA GLY A 90 12.30 -13.61 -3.61
C GLY A 90 13.34 -12.63 -4.16
N TYR A 91 13.64 -11.58 -3.42
CA TYR A 91 14.62 -10.57 -3.80
C TYR A 91 16.03 -10.83 -3.23
N TYR A 92 16.15 -11.19 -1.95
CA TYR A 92 17.43 -11.25 -1.24
C TYR A 92 18.02 -12.66 -1.08
N ALA A 93 17.24 -13.74 -1.23
CA ALA A 93 17.74 -15.08 -0.99
C ALA A 93 18.87 -15.45 -1.95
N LYS A 94 19.94 -16.06 -1.39
CA LYS A 94 21.06 -16.60 -2.16
C LYS A 94 20.73 -18.00 -2.70
N ASP A 95 19.98 -18.78 -1.94
CA ASP A 95 19.52 -20.09 -2.37
C ASP A 95 18.51 -19.97 -3.51
N ALA A 96 18.70 -20.76 -4.56
CA ALA A 96 17.91 -20.67 -5.78
C ALA A 96 16.45 -21.12 -5.59
N LYS A 97 16.22 -22.13 -4.72
CA LYS A 97 14.87 -22.66 -4.46
C LYS A 97 14.06 -21.68 -3.61
N GLU A 98 14.67 -21.12 -2.57
CA GLU A 98 14.03 -20.08 -1.75
C GLU A 98 13.70 -18.84 -2.58
N ARG A 99 14.63 -18.43 -3.44
CA ARG A 99 14.40 -17.27 -4.33
C ARG A 99 13.26 -17.54 -5.32
N ALA A 100 13.20 -18.71 -5.93
CA ALA A 100 12.14 -19.08 -6.85
C ALA A 100 10.77 -19.08 -6.14
N LEU A 101 10.67 -19.72 -4.97
CA LEU A 101 9.44 -19.69 -4.18
C LEU A 101 9.03 -18.27 -3.80
N GLY A 102 9.96 -17.42 -3.40
CA GLY A 102 9.68 -16.02 -3.10
C GLY A 102 9.21 -15.23 -4.32
N GLN A 103 9.74 -15.52 -5.52
CA GLN A 103 9.27 -14.90 -6.77
C GLN A 103 7.85 -15.35 -7.14
N ASP A 104 7.51 -16.63 -6.94
CA ASP A 104 6.15 -17.14 -7.10
C ASP A 104 5.18 -16.45 -6.12
N MET A 105 5.62 -16.19 -4.87
CA MET A 105 4.85 -15.45 -3.89
C MET A 105 4.67 -13.97 -4.27
N ILE A 106 5.64 -13.32 -4.90
CA ILE A 106 5.46 -11.94 -5.43
C ILE A 106 4.38 -11.93 -6.50
N TRP A 107 4.35 -12.94 -7.39
CA TRP A 107 3.28 -13.10 -8.36
C TRP A 107 1.92 -13.32 -7.69
N TYR A 108 1.87 -14.18 -6.66
CA TYR A 108 0.67 -14.39 -5.88
C TYR A 108 0.17 -13.12 -5.18
N ILE A 109 1.06 -12.33 -4.58
CA ILE A 109 0.71 -11.04 -3.95
C ILE A 109 0.05 -10.12 -4.97
N TRP A 110 0.53 -10.09 -6.21
CA TRP A 110 -0.01 -9.24 -7.26
C TRP A 110 -1.38 -9.67 -7.77
N ALA A 111 -1.66 -10.97 -7.92
CA ALA A 111 -2.84 -11.47 -8.63
C ALA A 111 -3.54 -12.66 -7.97
N GLY A 112 -3.08 -13.14 -6.81
CA GLY A 112 -3.62 -14.32 -6.15
C GLY A 112 -4.94 -14.07 -5.39
N PRO A 113 -5.84 -15.06 -5.38
CA PRO A 113 -7.07 -14.99 -4.60
C PRO A 113 -6.74 -14.95 -3.10
N GLY A 114 -7.35 -14.01 -2.36
CA GLY A 114 -7.04 -13.80 -0.94
C GLY A 114 -5.79 -12.97 -0.68
N SER A 115 -5.08 -12.51 -1.71
CA SER A 115 -4.00 -11.53 -1.52
C SER A 115 -4.54 -10.21 -0.99
N PRO A 116 -3.94 -9.66 0.09
CA PRO A 116 -4.34 -8.37 0.64
C PRO A 116 -4.04 -7.19 -0.29
N VAL A 117 -3.09 -7.33 -1.23
CA VAL A 117 -2.77 -6.30 -2.21
C VAL A 117 -3.73 -6.34 -3.39
N PHE A 118 -4.08 -7.52 -3.87
CA PHE A 118 -4.98 -7.68 -5.01
C PHE A 118 -6.45 -7.46 -4.65
N GLY A 119 -6.91 -7.96 -3.51
CA GLY A 119 -8.24 -7.74 -2.95
C GLY A 119 -9.42 -8.27 -3.78
N LYS A 120 -9.19 -9.22 -4.69
CA LYS A 120 -10.20 -9.84 -5.56
C LYS A 120 -10.05 -11.35 -5.60
N ALA A 121 -11.10 -12.04 -6.06
CA ALA A 121 -11.12 -13.50 -6.18
C ALA A 121 -10.31 -14.00 -7.39
N LYS A 122 -10.29 -13.24 -8.48
CA LYS A 122 -9.54 -13.57 -9.71
C LYS A 122 -9.23 -12.31 -10.52
N MET A 123 -8.27 -12.43 -11.43
CA MET A 123 -7.98 -11.46 -12.48
C MET A 123 -8.56 -11.98 -13.80
N ALA A 124 -9.55 -11.31 -14.34
CA ALA A 124 -10.28 -11.73 -15.56
C ALA A 124 -9.73 -11.10 -16.84
N THR A 125 -8.42 -10.91 -16.95
CA THR A 125 -7.80 -10.25 -18.11
C THR A 125 -7.94 -11.10 -19.37
N PHE A 126 -7.61 -12.38 -19.28
CA PHE A 126 -7.68 -13.27 -20.43
C PHE A 126 -9.12 -13.58 -20.84
N GLU A 127 -10.02 -13.75 -19.88
CA GLU A 127 -11.43 -13.94 -20.12
C GLU A 127 -12.02 -12.79 -20.93
N ARG A 128 -11.66 -11.54 -20.58
CA ARG A 128 -12.11 -10.34 -21.33
C ARG A 128 -11.60 -10.28 -22.77
N TYR A 129 -10.47 -10.90 -23.07
CA TYR A 129 -9.90 -10.92 -24.42
C TYR A 129 -10.39 -12.10 -25.25
N PHE A 130 -10.66 -13.26 -24.64
CA PHE A 130 -10.85 -14.50 -25.36
C PHE A 130 -12.24 -15.11 -25.22
N LEU A 131 -13.03 -14.70 -24.23
CA LEU A 131 -14.37 -15.23 -23.99
C LEU A 131 -15.44 -14.16 -24.21
N GLU A 132 -16.53 -14.53 -24.86
CA GLU A 132 -17.69 -13.63 -25.07
C GLU A 132 -18.60 -13.59 -23.85
N ASP A 133 -18.58 -14.64 -23.04
CA ASP A 133 -19.40 -14.77 -21.83
C ASP A 133 -19.00 -13.73 -20.78
N LYS A 134 -19.89 -12.76 -20.56
CA LYS A 134 -19.69 -11.65 -19.63
C LYS A 134 -19.62 -12.08 -18.17
N GLU A 135 -20.20 -13.21 -17.80
CA GLU A 135 -20.13 -13.74 -16.43
C GLU A 135 -18.69 -14.11 -16.06
N THR A 136 -17.90 -14.55 -17.02
CA THR A 136 -16.49 -14.88 -16.82
C THR A 136 -15.63 -13.64 -16.54
N HIS A 137 -16.10 -12.43 -16.92
CA HIS A 137 -15.39 -11.17 -16.75
C HIS A 137 -15.54 -10.57 -15.34
N ILE A 138 -16.41 -11.15 -14.50
CA ILE A 138 -16.66 -10.63 -13.17
C ILE A 138 -15.44 -10.89 -12.26
N GLU A 139 -14.91 -9.84 -11.68
CA GLU A 139 -13.86 -9.90 -10.66
C GLU A 139 -14.48 -9.54 -9.31
N GLU A 140 -14.87 -10.57 -8.56
CA GLU A 140 -15.48 -10.36 -7.24
C GLU A 140 -14.48 -9.79 -6.27
N LYS A 141 -14.83 -8.64 -5.65
CA LYS A 141 -14.04 -7.99 -4.62
C LYS A 141 -14.16 -8.73 -3.29
N ASN A 142 -13.12 -8.66 -2.46
CA ASN A 142 -13.16 -9.17 -1.10
C ASN A 142 -14.27 -8.53 -0.27
N SER A 143 -14.82 -9.26 0.71
CA SER A 143 -15.88 -8.77 1.59
C SER A 143 -15.51 -7.52 2.38
N TYR A 144 -14.20 -7.29 2.61
CA TYR A 144 -13.67 -6.06 3.21
C TYR A 144 -14.30 -4.79 2.60
N TYR A 145 -14.41 -4.71 1.28
CA TYR A 145 -14.94 -3.52 0.59
C TYR A 145 -16.44 -3.27 0.81
N LYS A 146 -17.15 -4.26 1.36
CA LYS A 146 -18.58 -4.12 1.76
C LYS A 146 -18.74 -3.76 3.24
N LEU A 147 -17.67 -3.85 4.02
CA LEU A 147 -17.69 -3.73 5.49
C LEU A 147 -16.98 -2.45 5.98
N LEU A 148 -16.66 -1.52 5.09
CA LEU A 148 -15.89 -0.30 5.41
C LEU A 148 -16.57 0.64 6.41
N GLU A 149 -17.88 0.54 6.59
CA GLU A 149 -18.66 1.34 7.55
C GLU A 149 -19.00 0.56 8.82
N ASN A 150 -18.50 -0.67 8.98
CA ASN A 150 -18.76 -1.49 10.16
C ASN A 150 -17.70 -1.22 11.23
N GLU A 151 -18.09 -0.54 12.31
CA GLU A 151 -17.18 -0.12 13.39
C GLU A 151 -16.52 -1.29 14.11
N GLU A 152 -17.25 -2.40 14.33
CA GLU A 152 -16.71 -3.59 14.98
C GLU A 152 -15.63 -4.24 14.15
N VAL A 153 -15.85 -4.35 12.82
CA VAL A 153 -14.89 -4.92 11.88
C VAL A 153 -13.65 -4.04 11.76
N ILE A 154 -13.82 -2.74 11.60
CA ILE A 154 -12.68 -1.80 11.52
C ILE A 154 -11.90 -1.78 12.84
N GLY A 155 -12.60 -1.82 13.99
CA GLY A 155 -11.98 -1.94 15.30
C GLY A 155 -11.18 -3.24 15.46
N SER A 156 -11.74 -4.38 15.03
CA SER A 156 -11.04 -5.67 15.11
C SER A 156 -9.77 -5.71 14.24
N ILE A 157 -9.78 -5.05 13.07
CA ILE A 157 -8.57 -4.92 12.25
C ILE A 157 -7.50 -4.13 12.99
N LEU A 158 -7.83 -3.00 13.61
CA LEU A 158 -6.86 -2.22 14.38
C LEU A 158 -6.26 -3.01 15.53
N GLU A 159 -7.10 -3.73 16.29
CA GLU A 159 -6.66 -4.60 17.41
C GLU A 159 -5.77 -5.75 16.92
N GLU A 160 -6.07 -6.38 15.77
CA GLU A 160 -5.25 -7.44 15.15
C GLU A 160 -3.82 -6.95 14.85
N PHE A 161 -3.67 -5.70 14.46
CA PHE A 161 -2.37 -5.08 14.23
C PHE A 161 -1.75 -4.45 15.49
N GLY A 162 -2.35 -4.66 16.67
CA GLY A 162 -1.83 -4.19 17.96
C GLY A 162 -2.07 -2.71 18.23
N LEU A 163 -3.08 -2.11 17.64
CA LEU A 163 -3.42 -0.70 17.79
C LEU A 163 -4.68 -0.52 18.65
N ASP A 164 -4.75 0.59 19.39
CA ASP A 164 -5.94 0.98 20.12
C ASP A 164 -7.00 1.52 19.14
N LYS A 165 -8.13 0.82 19.06
CA LYS A 165 -9.25 1.22 18.20
C LYS A 165 -9.86 2.57 18.56
N ALA A 166 -9.64 3.08 19.77
CA ALA A 166 -10.16 4.39 20.18
C ALA A 166 -9.44 5.53 19.45
N ASP A 167 -8.10 5.45 19.33
CA ASP A 167 -7.27 6.55 18.84
C ASP A 167 -6.68 6.31 17.45
N ALA A 168 -6.62 5.06 17.00
CA ALA A 168 -5.98 4.69 15.74
C ALA A 168 -6.89 4.87 14.52
N HIS A 169 -6.26 5.06 13.37
CA HIS A 169 -6.92 5.14 12.07
C HIS A 169 -6.30 4.16 11.08
N ILE A 170 -7.12 3.68 10.14
CA ILE A 170 -6.66 2.95 8.96
C ILE A 170 -6.55 3.92 7.80
N VAL A 171 -5.44 3.86 7.07
CA VAL A 171 -5.23 4.60 5.81
C VAL A 171 -4.96 3.59 4.72
N ASN A 172 -5.85 3.50 3.73
CA ASN A 172 -5.68 2.59 2.61
C ASN A 172 -5.98 3.24 1.26
N GLY A 173 -5.81 2.45 0.17
CA GLY A 173 -6.01 2.88 -1.20
C GLY A 173 -6.57 1.75 -2.08
N HIS A 174 -5.96 1.51 -3.24
CA HIS A 174 -6.26 0.45 -4.22
C HIS A 174 -7.60 0.58 -4.95
N VAL A 175 -8.69 0.89 -4.28
CA VAL A 175 -10.00 1.15 -4.89
C VAL A 175 -10.25 2.65 -4.81
N PRO A 176 -10.15 3.37 -5.94
CA PRO A 176 -10.34 4.81 -5.94
C PRO A 176 -11.76 5.20 -5.50
N VAL A 177 -11.84 6.30 -4.74
CA VAL A 177 -13.12 6.89 -4.34
C VAL A 177 -13.79 7.54 -5.54
N GLU A 178 -15.04 7.17 -5.81
CA GLU A 178 -15.85 7.75 -6.90
C GLU A 178 -16.60 8.99 -6.39
N GLN A 179 -15.88 10.10 -6.15
CA GLN A 179 -16.45 11.33 -5.63
C GLN A 179 -17.56 11.91 -6.53
N ILE A 180 -17.45 11.70 -7.84
CA ILE A 180 -18.49 12.10 -8.81
C ILE A 180 -19.86 11.47 -8.52
N HIS A 181 -19.87 10.31 -7.83
CA HIS A 181 -21.08 9.62 -7.38
C HIS A 181 -21.42 9.92 -5.90
N GLY A 182 -20.74 10.89 -5.27
CA GLY A 182 -20.96 11.27 -3.88
C GLY A 182 -20.31 10.35 -2.85
N GLU A 183 -19.38 9.48 -3.25
CA GLU A 183 -18.66 8.62 -2.33
C GLU A 183 -17.70 9.45 -1.47
N SER A 184 -17.73 9.23 -0.15
CA SER A 184 -16.81 9.86 0.80
C SER A 184 -15.53 9.06 0.97
N PRO A 185 -14.35 9.70 0.96
CA PRO A 185 -13.08 9.06 1.32
C PRO A 185 -12.95 8.75 2.81
N ILE A 186 -13.80 9.37 3.64
CA ILE A 186 -13.82 9.19 5.08
C ILE A 186 -14.92 8.20 5.41
N LYS A 187 -14.54 7.05 5.97
CA LYS A 187 -15.43 5.94 6.32
C LYS A 187 -15.43 5.70 7.82
N CYS A 188 -16.45 4.98 8.31
CA CYS A 188 -16.51 4.53 9.69
C CYS A 188 -16.28 5.68 10.69
N GLY A 189 -16.99 6.81 10.52
CA GLY A 189 -16.86 7.97 11.42
C GLY A 189 -15.46 8.57 11.50
N GLY A 190 -14.60 8.37 10.48
CA GLY A 190 -13.21 8.85 10.45
C GLY A 190 -12.16 7.80 10.78
N LYS A 191 -12.55 6.60 11.23
CA LYS A 191 -11.60 5.52 11.57
C LYS A 191 -10.91 4.89 10.36
N LEU A 192 -11.50 5.01 9.17
CA LEU A 192 -10.94 4.54 7.91
C LEU A 192 -10.90 5.66 6.89
N LEU A 193 -9.73 5.90 6.31
CA LEU A 193 -9.45 6.92 5.32
C LEU A 193 -8.95 6.28 4.02
N ILE A 194 -9.70 6.48 2.93
CA ILE A 194 -9.30 6.00 1.60
C ILE A 194 -8.66 7.17 0.86
N ILE A 195 -7.33 7.11 0.66
CA ILE A 195 -6.58 8.22 0.05
C ILE A 195 -6.36 8.05 -1.46
N ASP A 196 -6.94 6.99 -2.07
CA ASP A 196 -6.87 6.77 -3.51
C ASP A 196 -8.00 7.50 -4.23
N GLY A 197 -7.65 8.51 -5.00
CA GLY A 197 -8.56 9.23 -5.89
C GLY A 197 -8.27 8.99 -7.36
N GLY A 198 -7.32 8.08 -7.68
CA GLY A 198 -6.91 7.81 -9.05
C GLY A 198 -6.12 8.95 -9.67
N PHE A 199 -4.89 9.21 -9.20
CA PHE A 199 -3.99 10.26 -9.73
C PHE A 199 -3.73 10.16 -11.25
N SER A 200 -3.92 8.99 -11.84
CA SER A 200 -3.81 8.81 -13.29
C SER A 200 -4.95 9.54 -14.01
N LYS A 201 -4.64 10.31 -15.06
CA LYS A 201 -5.62 10.98 -15.92
C LYS A 201 -6.73 10.04 -16.44
N ALA A 202 -6.41 8.76 -16.62
CA ALA A 202 -7.39 7.77 -17.06
C ALA A 202 -8.52 7.53 -16.05
N TYR A 203 -8.23 7.67 -14.76
CA TYR A 203 -9.20 7.48 -13.67
C TYR A 203 -9.96 8.76 -13.32
N GLN A 204 -9.38 9.95 -13.52
CA GLN A 204 -9.99 11.24 -13.13
C GLN A 204 -11.39 11.46 -13.70
N LYS A 205 -11.65 10.97 -14.91
CA LYS A 205 -13.01 11.04 -15.52
C LYS A 205 -14.03 10.18 -14.76
N LYS A 206 -13.57 9.13 -14.09
CA LYS A 206 -14.41 8.20 -13.34
C LYS A 206 -14.55 8.63 -11.87
N THR A 207 -13.48 9.13 -11.28
CA THR A 207 -13.43 9.51 -9.86
C THR A 207 -13.92 10.94 -9.61
N GLY A 208 -13.72 11.84 -10.57
CA GLY A 208 -14.07 13.26 -10.46
C GLY A 208 -12.99 14.13 -9.81
N ILE A 209 -11.90 13.51 -9.31
CA ILE A 209 -10.78 14.19 -8.65
C ILE A 209 -9.43 13.67 -9.13
N ALA A 210 -8.34 14.39 -8.78
CA ALA A 210 -6.98 13.93 -9.05
C ALA A 210 -6.39 13.07 -7.92
N GLY A 211 -6.94 13.11 -6.72
CA GLY A 211 -6.50 12.31 -5.58
C GLY A 211 -6.62 13.02 -4.24
N TYR A 212 -6.13 12.36 -3.19
CA TYR A 212 -6.17 12.90 -1.83
C TYR A 212 -4.78 12.97 -1.22
N THR A 213 -4.57 13.93 -0.32
CA THR A 213 -3.42 14.01 0.58
C THR A 213 -3.90 14.05 2.02
N LEU A 214 -3.47 13.11 2.84
CA LEU A 214 -3.70 13.16 4.28
C LEU A 214 -2.60 14.00 4.93
N VAL A 215 -2.97 15.10 5.57
CA VAL A 215 -2.09 16.01 6.29
C VAL A 215 -2.30 15.82 7.78
N CYS A 216 -1.25 15.36 8.47
CA CYS A 216 -1.22 15.25 9.92
C CYS A 216 -0.34 16.38 10.50
N ASN A 217 -0.82 17.08 11.50
CA ASN A 217 -0.07 18.11 12.20
C ASN A 217 -0.29 18.03 13.72
N SER A 218 0.30 18.94 14.47
CA SER A 218 0.20 18.93 15.94
C SER A 218 -1.21 19.16 16.51
N ARG A 219 -2.17 19.56 15.68
CA ARG A 219 -3.54 19.88 16.10
C ARG A 219 -4.60 18.93 15.57
N GLY A 220 -4.26 18.09 14.60
CA GLY A 220 -5.23 17.15 14.02
C GLY A 220 -4.82 16.61 12.67
N MET A 221 -5.80 16.00 12.01
CA MET A 221 -5.67 15.44 10.67
C MET A 221 -6.67 16.09 9.71
N ARG A 222 -6.22 16.33 8.48
CA ARG A 222 -7.03 16.86 7.38
C ARG A 222 -6.80 16.05 6.13
N LEU A 223 -7.87 15.80 5.41
CA LEU A 223 -7.83 15.20 4.08
C LEU A 223 -8.01 16.31 3.05
N VAL A 224 -7.02 16.47 2.17
CA VAL A 224 -7.03 17.47 1.09
C VAL A 224 -7.36 16.74 -0.20
N ALA A 225 -8.48 17.09 -0.82
CA ALA A 225 -8.88 16.61 -2.14
C ALA A 225 -8.29 17.52 -3.22
N HIS A 226 -7.65 16.94 -4.24
CA HIS A 226 -7.05 17.68 -5.34
C HIS A 226 -7.91 17.59 -6.59
N GLU A 227 -8.26 18.73 -7.17
CA GLU A 227 -8.94 18.78 -8.45
C GLU A 227 -8.00 18.40 -9.59
N PRO A 228 -8.56 17.89 -10.73
CA PRO A 228 -7.76 17.57 -11.91
C PRO A 228 -7.02 18.79 -12.46
N PHE A 229 -5.72 18.67 -12.67
CA PHE A 229 -4.89 19.68 -13.32
C PHE A 229 -4.89 19.49 -14.84
N GLU A 230 -5.32 20.50 -15.59
CA GLU A 230 -5.37 20.44 -17.06
C GLU A 230 -3.97 20.50 -17.69
N SER A 231 -3.32 21.67 -17.59
CA SER A 231 -1.95 21.90 -18.04
C SER A 231 -1.40 23.22 -17.48
N THR A 232 -0.09 23.39 -17.52
CA THR A 232 0.57 24.64 -17.12
C THR A 232 0.14 25.80 -18.00
N GLU A 233 0.02 25.58 -19.32
CA GLU A 233 -0.43 26.62 -20.26
C GLU A 233 -1.87 27.04 -19.95
N ALA A 234 -2.77 26.09 -19.69
CA ALA A 234 -4.16 26.41 -19.34
C ALA A 234 -4.24 27.19 -18.02
N ALA A 235 -3.44 26.82 -17.01
CA ALA A 235 -3.38 27.54 -15.74
C ALA A 235 -2.89 28.99 -15.92
N ILE A 236 -1.86 29.20 -16.72
CA ILE A 236 -1.32 30.55 -17.00
C ILE A 236 -2.32 31.39 -17.82
N LEU A 237 -2.91 30.82 -18.89
CA LEU A 237 -3.83 31.55 -19.76
C LEU A 237 -5.16 31.89 -19.12
N LYS A 238 -5.65 30.99 -18.25
CA LYS A 238 -6.94 31.19 -17.53
C LYS A 238 -6.76 31.88 -16.17
N GLU A 239 -5.51 32.16 -15.78
CA GLU A 239 -5.16 32.66 -14.43
C GLU A 239 -5.81 31.79 -13.33
N SER A 240 -5.95 30.49 -13.59
CA SER A 240 -6.60 29.55 -12.69
C SER A 240 -5.59 28.94 -11.72
N ASP A 241 -5.99 28.90 -10.45
CA ASP A 241 -5.22 28.18 -9.42
C ASP A 241 -5.63 26.69 -9.38
N ILE A 242 -4.81 25.86 -8.74
CA ILE A 242 -5.17 24.47 -8.44
C ILE A 242 -6.04 24.51 -7.18
N PHE A 243 -7.33 24.26 -7.37
CA PHE A 243 -8.26 24.19 -6.25
C PHE A 243 -8.07 22.89 -5.47
N SER A 244 -8.13 22.99 -4.16
CA SER A 244 -8.07 21.85 -3.24
C SER A 244 -9.03 22.09 -2.09
N ASP A 245 -9.95 21.14 -1.90
CA ASP A 245 -10.85 21.15 -0.76
C ASP A 245 -10.20 20.44 0.43
N SER A 246 -10.36 20.99 1.62
CA SER A 246 -9.80 20.44 2.84
C SER A 246 -10.91 20.04 3.82
N ILE A 247 -10.96 18.76 4.15
CA ILE A 247 -11.89 18.18 5.11
C ILE A 247 -11.14 17.85 6.40
N VAL A 248 -11.64 18.35 7.53
CA VAL A 248 -11.11 17.98 8.85
C VAL A 248 -11.56 16.56 9.17
N VAL A 249 -10.60 15.66 9.40
CA VAL A 249 -10.85 14.28 9.82
C VAL A 249 -10.95 14.22 11.34
N GLU A 250 -9.97 14.80 12.01
CA GLU A 250 -9.88 14.81 13.48
C GLU A 250 -9.22 16.08 13.99
N ASN A 251 -9.72 16.63 15.09
CA ASN A 251 -9.05 17.67 15.89
C ASN A 251 -8.58 17.05 17.21
N PHE A 252 -7.27 17.12 17.48
CA PHE A 252 -6.74 16.63 18.75
C PHE A 252 -7.15 17.56 19.89
N SER A 253 -7.64 16.97 20.98
CA SER A 253 -8.02 17.71 22.21
C SER A 253 -6.80 18.37 22.86
N ARG A 254 -5.61 17.74 22.73
CA ARG A 254 -4.30 18.26 23.16
C ARG A 254 -3.37 18.32 21.97
N ARG A 255 -2.59 19.40 21.87
CA ARG A 255 -1.54 19.53 20.86
C ARG A 255 -0.54 18.39 20.99
N LYS A 256 -0.34 17.61 19.92
CA LYS A 256 0.72 16.60 19.83
C LYS A 256 2.08 17.29 19.65
N MET A 257 3.04 16.94 20.47
CA MET A 257 4.42 17.41 20.39
C MET A 257 5.25 16.41 19.57
N VAL A 258 6.48 16.80 19.19
CA VAL A 258 7.41 15.88 18.51
C VAL A 258 7.68 14.64 19.38
N ALA A 259 7.82 14.80 20.69
CA ALA A 259 8.03 13.71 21.63
C ALA A 259 6.88 12.67 21.66
N ASP A 260 5.65 13.06 21.25
CA ASP A 260 4.51 12.15 21.19
C ASP A 260 4.51 11.31 19.89
N THR A 261 5.44 11.55 18.97
CA THR A 261 5.55 10.84 17.68
C THR A 261 6.56 9.71 17.74
N ASP A 262 6.46 8.74 16.79
CA ASP A 262 7.42 7.65 16.70
C ASP A 262 8.84 8.17 16.42
N THR A 263 8.99 9.18 15.55
CA THR A 263 10.28 9.86 15.33
C THR A 263 10.79 10.54 16.60
N GLY A 264 9.91 11.15 17.39
CA GLY A 264 10.28 11.76 18.67
C GLY A 264 10.79 10.74 19.69
N LYS A 265 10.16 9.57 19.77
CA LYS A 265 10.64 8.46 20.62
C LYS A 265 12.02 7.97 20.18
N GLU A 266 12.23 7.76 18.87
CA GLU A 266 13.53 7.39 18.31
C GLU A 266 14.62 8.43 18.64
N ILE A 267 14.29 9.72 18.56
CA ILE A 267 15.23 10.80 18.96
C ILE A 267 15.53 10.73 20.45
N GLN A 268 14.55 10.49 21.31
CA GLN A 268 14.75 10.35 22.76
C GLN A 268 15.65 9.16 23.09
N GLU A 269 15.45 8.01 22.45
CA GLU A 269 16.30 6.84 22.60
C GLU A 269 17.75 7.15 22.18
N ASN A 270 17.94 7.84 21.05
CA ASN A 270 19.26 8.24 20.58
C ASN A 270 19.94 9.23 21.54
N ILE A 271 19.19 10.19 22.11
CA ILE A 271 19.72 11.11 23.13
C ILE A 271 20.18 10.32 24.34
N PHE A 272 19.37 9.39 24.84
CA PHE A 272 19.73 8.54 25.99
C PHE A 272 21.02 7.76 25.74
N TYR A 273 21.16 7.09 24.56
CA TYR A 273 22.41 6.39 24.23
C TYR A 273 23.62 7.30 24.11
N LEU A 274 23.46 8.54 23.64
CA LEU A 274 24.54 9.50 23.54
C LEU A 274 24.96 10.03 24.93
N GLU A 275 24.03 10.21 25.86
CA GLU A 275 24.30 10.59 27.25
C GLU A 275 25.04 9.46 27.96
N GLU A 276 24.63 8.19 27.81
CA GLU A 276 25.34 7.03 28.35
C GLU A 276 26.77 6.92 27.80
N LEU A 277 26.93 7.13 26.50
CA LEU A 277 28.24 7.11 25.84
C LEU A 277 29.15 8.22 26.37
N LEU A 278 28.60 9.42 26.53
CA LEU A 278 29.32 10.55 27.06
C LEU A 278 29.79 10.30 28.52
N GLU A 279 28.95 9.67 29.33
CA GLU A 279 29.30 9.31 30.72
C GLU A 279 30.41 8.26 30.74
N ALA A 280 30.33 7.22 29.89
CA ALA A 280 31.38 6.21 29.76
C ALA A 280 32.74 6.75 29.34
N TYR A 281 32.78 7.77 28.48
CA TYR A 281 34.01 8.51 28.16
C TYR A 281 34.54 9.31 29.35
N ARG A 282 33.67 9.99 30.10
CA ARG A 282 34.05 10.78 31.27
C ARG A 282 34.59 9.93 32.41
N GLU A 283 34.05 8.73 32.59
CA GLU A 283 34.51 7.76 33.60
C GLU A 283 35.74 6.96 33.15
N GLY A 284 36.19 7.09 31.90
CA GLY A 284 37.29 6.35 31.33
C GLY A 284 37.01 4.87 31.02
N THR A 285 35.74 4.50 31.02
CA THR A 285 35.29 3.13 30.64
C THR A 285 35.53 2.87 29.17
N ILE A 286 35.42 3.90 28.32
CA ILE A 286 35.75 3.90 26.89
C ILE A 286 36.86 4.91 26.66
N MET A 287 37.92 4.51 25.94
CA MET A 287 39.01 5.40 25.54
C MET A 287 38.92 5.66 24.03
N GLU A 288 39.27 6.86 23.58
CA GLU A 288 39.52 7.13 22.18
C GLU A 288 40.67 6.25 21.67
N GLU A 289 40.47 5.54 20.56
CA GLU A 289 41.57 4.98 19.79
C GLU A 289 42.25 6.15 19.05
N VAL A 290 43.50 6.41 19.41
CA VAL A 290 44.37 7.45 18.80
C VAL A 290 44.97 6.90 17.53
#